data_913ff70a218aee8f125bdb5b2900d85f
#
_entry.id   913ff70a218aee8f125bdb5b2900d85f
#
_cell.length_a   1.000
_cell.length_b   1.000
_cell.length_c   1.000
_cell.angle_alpha   90.00
_cell.angle_beta   90.00
_cell.angle_gamma   90.00
#
_symmetry.space_group_name_H-M   'P 1'
#
loop_
_entity.id
_entity.type
_entity.pdbx_description
1 polymer ?
#
loop_
_entity_poly.entity_id
_entity_poly.type
_entity_poly.pdbx_seq_one_letter_code
_entity_poly.pdbx_strand_id
1 'polypeptide(L)'
;MVAVLSLLIAGSAGVTIWADYRGPRLVVYCFKPLATGLILVLALRPSTPRLPAYQYAVVAGLVCSLIGDVILMLPKRKLLPGLVSFLVAHVSYIVAFSFGARLSDCPLLLLPFLVFLVVVSVILLPHLGRMKVPVVGYELVILLMAWRALERWLQMESVPAFAGFLGAILFLFSDTLHAIREFVRKFRIAQALILSTYFCAQWLIALSV
;
A
#
# COMPACT_ATOMS: atom_id res chain seq x y z
N MET A 1 -6.25 -10.72 -20.79
CA MET A 1 -6.92 -10.50 -19.49
C MET A 1 -6.17 -9.48 -18.66
N VAL A 2 -4.85 -9.68 -18.34
CA VAL A 2 -4.06 -8.73 -17.51
C VAL A 2 -4.10 -7.31 -18.06
N ALA A 3 -3.80 -7.11 -19.35
CA ALA A 3 -3.80 -5.78 -19.97
C ALA A 3 -5.16 -5.07 -19.87
N VAL A 4 -6.27 -5.77 -20.09
CA VAL A 4 -7.62 -5.21 -19.98
C VAL A 4 -7.93 -4.79 -18.54
N LEU A 5 -7.63 -5.66 -17.56
CA LEU A 5 -7.81 -5.31 -16.13
C LEU A 5 -6.95 -4.11 -15.76
N SER A 6 -5.68 -4.06 -16.20
CA SER A 6 -4.79 -2.93 -15.92
C SER A 6 -5.31 -1.61 -16.50
N LEU A 7 -5.87 -1.62 -17.71
CA LEU A 7 -6.52 -0.43 -18.29
C LEU A 7 -7.76 0.00 -17.52
N LEU A 8 -8.60 -0.95 -17.08
CA LEU A 8 -9.77 -0.65 -16.26
C LEU A 8 -9.38 -0.10 -14.87
N ILE A 9 -8.32 -0.65 -14.26
CA ILE A 9 -7.76 -0.16 -13.00
C ILE A 9 -7.25 1.29 -13.19
N ALA A 10 -6.45 1.54 -14.21
CA ALA A 10 -5.92 2.87 -14.50
C ALA A 10 -7.04 3.88 -14.79
N GLY A 11 -8.06 3.48 -15.56
CA GLY A 11 -9.24 4.32 -15.82
C GLY A 11 -10.01 4.64 -14.55
N SER A 12 -10.30 3.64 -13.70
CA SER A 12 -11.00 3.83 -12.42
C SER A 12 -10.19 4.69 -11.45
N ALA A 13 -8.87 4.50 -11.38
CA ALA A 13 -7.97 5.32 -10.58
C ALA A 13 -7.96 6.78 -11.07
N GLY A 14 -7.87 6.99 -12.39
CA GLY A 14 -7.91 8.33 -13.00
C GLY A 14 -9.22 9.05 -12.71
N VAL A 15 -10.36 8.36 -12.86
CA VAL A 15 -11.68 8.91 -12.52
C VAL A 15 -11.76 9.24 -11.02
N THR A 16 -11.24 8.40 -10.15
CA THR A 16 -11.20 8.66 -8.69
C THR A 16 -10.41 9.93 -8.39
N ILE A 17 -9.21 10.08 -8.96
CA ILE A 17 -8.36 11.26 -8.76
C ILE A 17 -9.05 12.52 -9.29
N TRP A 18 -9.61 12.47 -10.51
CA TRP A 18 -10.35 13.59 -11.08
C TRP A 18 -11.53 14.00 -10.21
N ALA A 19 -12.33 13.02 -9.75
CA ALA A 19 -13.52 13.26 -8.94
C ALA A 19 -13.20 13.83 -7.56
N ASP A 20 -12.06 13.46 -6.96
CA ASP A 20 -11.62 14.01 -5.67
C ASP A 20 -11.32 15.52 -5.74
N TYR A 21 -10.92 16.03 -6.92
CA TYR A 21 -10.64 17.46 -7.13
C TYR A 21 -11.81 18.27 -7.66
N ARG A 22 -12.63 17.69 -8.54
CA ARG A 22 -13.61 18.44 -9.33
C ARG A 22 -14.96 17.76 -9.46
N GLY A 23 -15.08 16.52 -9.02
CA GLY A 23 -16.27 15.71 -9.19
C GLY A 23 -17.15 15.60 -7.95
N PRO A 24 -18.34 15.00 -8.08
CA PRO A 24 -19.19 14.68 -6.95
C PRO A 24 -18.58 13.54 -6.12
N ARG A 25 -18.71 13.64 -4.80
CA ARG A 25 -18.20 12.62 -3.85
C ARG A 25 -18.72 11.21 -4.15
N LEU A 26 -19.90 11.08 -4.70
CA LEU A 26 -20.49 9.80 -5.10
C LEU A 26 -19.59 9.05 -6.09
N VAL A 27 -18.95 9.75 -7.03
CA VAL A 27 -18.03 9.13 -8.00
C VAL A 27 -16.81 8.55 -7.28
N VAL A 28 -16.25 9.26 -6.29
CA VAL A 28 -15.15 8.73 -5.46
C VAL A 28 -15.58 7.47 -4.71
N TYR A 29 -16.80 7.50 -4.12
CA TYR A 29 -17.35 6.36 -3.38
C TYR A 29 -17.56 5.10 -4.24
N CYS A 30 -17.82 5.27 -5.54
CA CYS A 30 -17.97 4.15 -6.47
C CYS A 30 -16.63 3.71 -7.07
N PHE A 31 -15.83 4.65 -7.59
CA PHE A 31 -14.67 4.33 -8.40
C PHE A 31 -13.43 3.94 -7.58
N LYS A 32 -13.28 4.45 -6.36
CA LYS A 32 -12.15 4.05 -5.49
C LYS A 32 -12.24 2.58 -5.08
N PRO A 33 -13.37 2.07 -4.53
CA PRO A 33 -13.51 0.64 -4.26
C PRO A 33 -13.51 -0.23 -5.53
N LEU A 34 -14.02 0.31 -6.65
CA LEU A 34 -13.98 -0.40 -7.93
C LEU A 34 -12.53 -0.65 -8.38
N ALA A 35 -11.66 0.36 -8.30
CA ALA A 35 -10.26 0.22 -8.65
C ALA A 35 -9.56 -0.84 -7.79
N THR A 36 -9.73 -0.80 -6.45
CA THR A 36 -9.15 -1.80 -5.53
C THR A 36 -9.79 -3.19 -5.75
N GLY A 37 -11.09 -3.26 -6.05
CA GLY A 37 -11.79 -4.49 -6.39
C GLY A 37 -11.27 -5.14 -7.68
N LEU A 38 -11.00 -4.34 -8.72
CA LEU A 38 -10.38 -4.82 -9.97
C LEU A 38 -8.94 -5.33 -9.73
N ILE A 39 -8.18 -4.68 -8.85
CA ILE A 39 -6.86 -5.14 -8.43
C ILE A 39 -6.96 -6.49 -7.69
N LEU A 40 -7.98 -6.65 -6.84
CA LEU A 40 -8.25 -7.92 -6.16
C LEU A 40 -8.56 -9.04 -7.17
N VAL A 41 -9.40 -8.77 -8.18
CA VAL A 41 -9.68 -9.71 -9.27
C VAL A 41 -8.39 -10.08 -10.04
N LEU A 42 -7.49 -9.11 -10.24
CA LEU A 42 -6.19 -9.35 -10.85
C LEU A 42 -5.32 -10.30 -10.01
N ALA A 43 -5.32 -10.17 -8.69
CA ALA A 43 -4.56 -11.03 -7.78
C ALA A 43 -5.16 -12.45 -7.63
N LEU A 44 -6.45 -12.61 -7.90
CA LEU A 44 -7.14 -13.92 -7.87
C LEU A 44 -6.91 -14.78 -9.11
N ARG A 45 -6.23 -14.26 -10.14
CA ARG A 45 -5.93 -15.05 -11.35
C ARG A 45 -5.05 -16.26 -11.00
N PRO A 46 -5.13 -17.36 -11.78
CA PRO A 46 -4.21 -18.48 -11.63
C PRO A 46 -2.76 -18.02 -11.87
N SER A 47 -1.86 -18.27 -10.93
CA SER A 47 -0.43 -18.01 -11.04
C SER A 47 0.33 -19.28 -11.40
N THR A 48 1.46 -19.13 -12.11
CA THR A 48 2.41 -20.21 -12.40
C THR A 48 3.84 -19.70 -12.17
N PRO A 49 4.64 -20.32 -11.30
CA PRO A 49 4.33 -21.46 -10.45
C PRO A 49 3.34 -21.13 -9.34
N ARG A 50 2.51 -22.09 -8.95
CA ARG A 50 1.50 -21.89 -7.91
C ARG A 50 2.15 -21.81 -6.54
N LEU A 51 2.06 -20.64 -5.90
CA LEU A 51 2.37 -20.43 -4.49
C LEU A 51 1.10 -19.98 -3.79
N PRO A 52 0.14 -20.89 -3.50
CA PRO A 52 -1.19 -20.51 -3.02
C PRO A 52 -1.13 -19.73 -1.70
N ALA A 53 -0.21 -20.05 -0.81
CA ALA A 53 -0.05 -19.33 0.45
C ALA A 53 0.37 -17.85 0.24
N TYR A 54 1.28 -17.59 -0.71
CA TYR A 54 1.66 -16.24 -1.11
C TYR A 54 0.46 -15.48 -1.66
N GLN A 55 -0.26 -16.08 -2.62
CA GLN A 55 -1.44 -15.50 -3.25
C GLN A 55 -2.53 -15.18 -2.22
N TYR A 56 -2.84 -16.12 -1.31
CA TYR A 56 -3.85 -15.90 -0.27
C TYR A 56 -3.47 -14.76 0.69
N ALA A 57 -2.20 -14.64 1.04
CA ALA A 57 -1.73 -13.55 1.88
C ALA A 57 -1.81 -12.19 1.16
N VAL A 58 -1.48 -12.13 -0.15
CA VAL A 58 -1.67 -10.91 -0.97
C VAL A 58 -3.16 -10.56 -1.06
N VAL A 59 -4.02 -11.53 -1.35
CA VAL A 59 -5.48 -11.34 -1.43
C VAL A 59 -6.04 -10.83 -0.10
N ALA A 60 -5.62 -11.41 1.04
CA ALA A 60 -6.02 -10.94 2.36
C ALA A 60 -5.62 -9.47 2.59
N GLY A 61 -4.40 -9.10 2.22
CA GLY A 61 -3.93 -7.72 2.29
C GLY A 61 -4.78 -6.76 1.42
N LEU A 62 -5.11 -7.15 0.19
CA LEU A 62 -5.97 -6.37 -0.71
C LEU A 62 -7.39 -6.21 -0.16
N VAL A 63 -7.97 -7.26 0.44
CA VAL A 63 -9.29 -7.18 1.09
C VAL A 63 -9.26 -6.21 2.27
N CYS A 64 -8.25 -6.30 3.13
CA CYS A 64 -8.10 -5.36 4.25
C CYS A 64 -7.89 -3.92 3.76
N SER A 65 -7.13 -3.73 2.68
CA SER A 65 -6.94 -2.41 2.05
C SER A 65 -8.28 -1.85 1.52
N LEU A 66 -9.08 -2.69 0.86
CA LEU A 66 -10.42 -2.30 0.37
C LEU A 66 -11.34 -1.87 1.53
N ILE A 67 -11.31 -2.61 2.65
CA ILE A 67 -12.05 -2.25 3.86
C ILE A 67 -11.56 -0.90 4.41
N GLY A 68 -10.25 -0.70 4.48
CA GLY A 68 -9.63 0.56 4.87
C GLY A 68 -10.04 1.73 3.98
N ASP A 69 -10.05 1.53 2.66
CA ASP A 69 -10.52 2.50 1.69
C ASP A 69 -11.96 2.94 1.96
N VAL A 70 -12.86 1.99 2.20
CA VAL A 70 -14.28 2.28 2.51
C VAL A 70 -14.39 3.03 3.84
N ILE A 71 -13.69 2.61 4.89
CA ILE A 71 -13.71 3.27 6.20
C ILE A 71 -13.26 4.73 6.10
N LEU A 72 -12.16 5.00 5.38
CA LEU A 72 -11.62 6.36 5.25
C LEU A 72 -12.48 7.28 4.39
N MET A 73 -13.35 6.73 3.54
CA MET A 73 -14.31 7.51 2.74
C MET A 73 -15.56 7.92 3.52
N LEU A 74 -15.90 7.25 4.63
CA LEU A 74 -17.11 7.55 5.39
C LEU A 74 -17.13 8.98 5.92
N PRO A 75 -18.32 9.65 5.97
CA PRO A 75 -18.44 11.05 6.37
C PRO A 75 -17.92 11.35 7.78
N LYS A 76 -18.09 10.43 8.71
CA LYS A 76 -17.48 10.49 10.05
C LYS A 76 -16.08 9.88 9.95
N ARG A 77 -15.09 10.70 9.61
CA ARG A 77 -13.69 10.26 9.47
C ARG A 77 -13.26 9.41 10.67
N LYS A 78 -13.21 8.12 10.46
CA LYS A 78 -12.69 7.15 11.43
C LYS A 78 -11.25 6.82 11.06
N LEU A 79 -10.35 7.79 11.28
CA LEU A 79 -8.94 7.65 10.92
C LEU A 79 -8.33 6.39 11.55
N LEU A 80 -8.51 6.20 12.86
CA LEU A 80 -7.91 5.07 13.58
C LEU A 80 -8.40 3.70 13.07
N PRO A 81 -9.71 3.45 12.89
CA PRO A 81 -10.17 2.20 12.28
C PRO A 81 -9.62 1.97 10.85
N GLY A 82 -9.50 3.05 10.05
CA GLY A 82 -8.87 2.96 8.73
C GLY A 82 -7.40 2.57 8.82
N LEU A 83 -6.63 3.21 9.71
CA LEU A 83 -5.23 2.85 9.97
C LEU A 83 -5.09 1.37 10.39
N VAL A 84 -5.95 0.90 11.29
CA VAL A 84 -5.92 -0.51 11.73
C VAL A 84 -6.17 -1.47 10.56
N SER A 85 -7.12 -1.15 9.67
CA SER A 85 -7.39 -1.99 8.50
C SER A 85 -6.18 -2.06 7.57
N PHE A 86 -5.53 -0.95 7.29
CA PHE A 86 -4.29 -0.91 6.50
C PHE A 86 -3.11 -1.58 7.23
N LEU A 87 -3.03 -1.45 8.55
CA LEU A 87 -2.02 -2.16 9.34
C LEU A 87 -2.14 -3.68 9.16
N VAL A 88 -3.37 -4.23 9.21
CA VAL A 88 -3.62 -5.66 8.96
C VAL A 88 -3.26 -6.02 7.50
N ALA A 89 -3.53 -5.13 6.54
CA ALA A 89 -3.10 -5.32 5.17
C ALA A 89 -1.57 -5.43 5.05
N HIS A 90 -0.81 -4.53 5.69
CA HIS A 90 0.65 -4.57 5.68
C HIS A 90 1.21 -5.84 6.36
N VAL A 91 0.62 -6.27 7.48
CA VAL A 91 0.99 -7.55 8.11
C VAL A 91 0.74 -8.72 7.16
N SER A 92 -0.38 -8.72 6.44
CA SER A 92 -0.67 -9.74 5.43
C SER A 92 0.37 -9.73 4.29
N TYR A 93 0.81 -8.57 3.84
CA TYR A 93 1.88 -8.45 2.84
C TYR A 93 3.25 -8.86 3.38
N ILE A 94 3.57 -8.59 4.67
CA ILE A 94 4.79 -9.12 5.32
C ILE A 94 4.77 -10.64 5.27
N VAL A 95 3.65 -11.26 5.61
CA VAL A 95 3.48 -12.72 5.53
C VAL A 95 3.67 -13.19 4.08
N ALA A 96 3.05 -12.53 3.10
CA ALA A 96 3.23 -12.84 1.68
C ALA A 96 4.71 -12.80 1.30
N PHE A 97 5.39 -11.67 1.50
CA PHE A 97 6.79 -11.49 1.12
C PHE A 97 7.77 -12.37 1.89
N SER A 98 7.32 -13.01 2.97
CA SER A 98 8.11 -14.00 3.71
C SER A 98 8.08 -15.39 3.09
N PHE A 99 7.12 -15.70 2.19
CA PHE A 99 7.11 -16.97 1.48
C PHE A 99 8.20 -17.03 0.42
N GLY A 100 9.03 -18.05 0.51
CA GLY A 100 10.14 -18.29 -0.41
C GLY A 100 11.35 -17.39 -0.20
N ALA A 101 11.36 -16.56 0.83
CA ALA A 101 12.51 -15.72 1.21
C ALA A 101 12.93 -15.99 2.66
N ARG A 102 14.21 -16.19 2.88
CA ARG A 102 14.82 -16.29 4.22
C ARG A 102 15.14 -14.90 4.75
N LEU A 103 15.32 -14.76 6.05
CA LEU A 103 15.93 -13.56 6.60
C LEU A 103 17.37 -13.45 6.07
N SER A 104 17.74 -12.27 5.60
CA SER A 104 19.09 -12.01 5.11
C SER A 104 20.07 -11.94 6.28
N ASP A 105 21.23 -12.58 6.10
CA ASP A 105 22.35 -12.42 7.03
C ASP A 105 23.05 -11.06 6.92
N CYS A 106 22.56 -10.18 6.03
CA CYS A 106 23.10 -8.84 5.81
C CYS A 106 22.24 -7.77 6.47
N PRO A 107 22.50 -7.36 7.73
CA PRO A 107 21.72 -6.34 8.43
C PRO A 107 21.84 -4.97 7.76
N LEU A 108 22.83 -4.76 6.89
CA LEU A 108 23.02 -3.50 6.17
C LEU A 108 21.86 -3.18 5.24
N LEU A 109 21.10 -4.18 4.80
CA LEU A 109 19.89 -4.00 3.99
C LEU A 109 18.77 -3.26 4.75
N LEU A 110 18.79 -3.24 6.08
CA LEU A 110 17.86 -2.46 6.90
C LEU A 110 18.22 -0.98 6.95
N LEU A 111 19.47 -0.61 6.70
CA LEU A 111 19.95 0.76 6.91
C LEU A 111 19.12 1.82 6.16
N PRO A 112 18.82 1.68 4.85
CA PRO A 112 18.03 2.68 4.13
C PRO A 112 16.63 2.85 4.73
N PHE A 113 16.02 1.79 5.24
CA PHE A 113 14.70 1.83 5.87
C PHE A 113 14.75 2.52 7.23
N LEU A 114 15.81 2.27 8.03
CA LEU A 114 16.01 2.95 9.31
C LEU A 114 16.27 4.44 9.12
N VAL A 115 17.08 4.81 8.13
CA VAL A 115 17.30 6.23 7.78
C VAL A 115 15.99 6.89 7.38
N PHE A 116 15.18 6.23 6.53
CA PHE A 116 13.86 6.71 6.14
C PHE A 116 12.95 6.90 7.36
N LEU A 117 12.88 5.91 8.26
CA LEU A 117 12.10 5.99 9.51
C LEU A 117 12.51 7.22 10.33
N VAL A 118 13.80 7.44 10.54
CA VAL A 118 14.29 8.58 11.31
C VAL A 118 13.87 9.89 10.65
N VAL A 119 14.06 10.03 9.33
CA VAL A 119 13.70 11.25 8.59
C VAL A 119 12.19 11.53 8.70
N VAL A 120 11.35 10.52 8.46
CA VAL A 120 9.90 10.68 8.53
C VAL A 120 9.45 10.95 9.96
N SER A 121 10.00 10.25 10.95
CA SER A 121 9.69 10.48 12.37
C SER A 121 10.06 11.90 12.82
N VAL A 122 11.21 12.44 12.42
CA VAL A 122 11.60 13.82 12.73
C VAL A 122 10.58 14.82 12.18
N ILE A 123 10.03 14.56 10.98
CA ILE A 123 9.02 15.43 10.36
C ILE A 123 7.67 15.30 11.07
N LEU A 124 7.24 14.09 11.43
CA LEU A 124 5.89 13.81 11.91
C LEU A 124 5.73 14.00 13.42
N LEU A 125 6.70 13.55 14.23
CA LEU A 125 6.59 13.51 15.70
C LEU A 125 6.13 14.84 16.37
N PRO A 126 6.60 16.03 15.92
CA PRO A 126 6.14 17.30 16.50
C PRO A 126 4.64 17.56 16.31
N HIS A 127 4.01 16.94 15.27
CA HIS A 127 2.64 17.21 14.84
C HIS A 127 1.63 16.14 15.28
N LEU A 128 2.09 14.98 15.80
CA LEU A 128 1.22 13.81 16.05
C LEU A 128 0.41 13.89 17.36
N GLY A 129 0.81 14.71 18.34
CA GLY A 129 0.11 14.79 19.63
C GLY A 129 -0.10 13.39 20.27
N ARG A 130 -1.37 13.00 20.46
CA ARG A 130 -1.74 11.68 21.02
C ARG A 130 -1.60 10.51 20.03
N MET A 131 -1.41 10.79 18.76
CA MET A 131 -1.29 9.80 17.70
C MET A 131 0.15 9.29 17.50
N LYS A 132 1.12 9.71 18.34
CA LYS A 132 2.53 9.32 18.22
C LYS A 132 2.71 7.79 18.16
N VAL A 133 2.18 7.08 19.15
CA VAL A 133 2.35 5.62 19.26
C VAL A 133 1.67 4.87 18.09
N PRO A 134 0.40 5.13 17.75
CA PRO A 134 -0.24 4.50 16.59
C PRO A 134 0.49 4.74 15.27
N VAL A 135 0.92 5.98 15.00
CA VAL A 135 1.54 6.33 13.71
C VAL A 135 2.95 5.77 13.60
N VAL A 136 3.78 5.88 14.65
CA VAL A 136 5.14 5.28 14.63
C VAL A 136 5.07 3.76 14.53
N GLY A 137 4.16 3.12 15.26
CA GLY A 137 3.94 1.68 15.14
C GLY A 137 3.52 1.26 13.73
N TYR A 138 2.66 2.05 13.09
CA TYR A 138 2.25 1.85 11.71
C TYR A 138 3.43 2.00 10.73
N GLU A 139 4.26 3.05 10.90
CA GLU A 139 5.46 3.27 10.09
C GLU A 139 6.45 2.11 10.19
N LEU A 140 6.67 1.57 11.39
CA LEU A 140 7.53 0.41 11.58
C LEU A 140 7.04 -0.82 10.81
N VAL A 141 5.72 -1.07 10.80
CA VAL A 141 5.15 -2.23 10.11
C VAL A 141 5.26 -2.06 8.59
N ILE A 142 5.00 -0.87 8.04
CA ILE A 142 5.13 -0.68 6.58
C ILE A 142 6.59 -0.72 6.12
N LEU A 143 7.53 -0.26 6.94
CA LEU A 143 8.96 -0.40 6.66
C LEU A 143 9.40 -1.85 6.69
N LEU A 144 8.91 -2.63 7.66
CA LEU A 144 9.16 -4.07 7.72
C LEU A 144 8.61 -4.78 6.46
N MET A 145 7.43 -4.39 5.99
CA MET A 145 6.87 -4.89 4.74
C MET A 145 7.79 -4.59 3.55
N ALA A 146 8.27 -3.35 3.42
CA ALA A 146 9.14 -2.96 2.31
C ALA A 146 10.51 -3.66 2.36
N TRP A 147 11.06 -3.84 3.55
CA TRP A 147 12.29 -4.60 3.75
C TRP A 147 12.11 -6.08 3.38
N ARG A 148 11.03 -6.75 3.83
CA ARG A 148 10.74 -8.16 3.45
C ARG A 148 10.55 -8.31 1.94
N ALA A 149 9.93 -7.33 1.28
CA ALA A 149 9.78 -7.33 -0.17
C ALA A 149 11.14 -7.19 -0.89
N LEU A 150 12.06 -6.36 -0.35
CA LEU A 150 13.42 -6.23 -0.86
C LEU A 150 14.18 -7.56 -0.75
N GLU A 151 14.17 -8.20 0.44
CA GLU A 151 14.83 -9.48 0.65
C GLU A 151 14.34 -10.57 -0.29
N ARG A 152 13.00 -10.62 -0.48
CA ARG A 152 12.38 -11.56 -1.42
C ARG A 152 12.86 -11.31 -2.84
N TRP A 153 12.91 -10.05 -3.28
CA TRP A 153 13.40 -9.72 -4.63
C TRP A 153 14.86 -10.11 -4.82
N LEU A 154 15.75 -9.76 -3.88
CA LEU A 154 17.17 -10.08 -3.96
C LEU A 154 17.46 -11.58 -3.98
N GLN A 155 16.62 -12.40 -3.35
CA GLN A 155 16.80 -13.86 -3.31
C GLN A 155 16.16 -14.57 -4.51
N MET A 156 15.05 -14.02 -5.04
CA MET A 156 14.34 -14.65 -6.16
C MET A 156 14.77 -14.15 -7.54
N GLU A 157 15.35 -12.95 -7.63
CA GLU A 157 15.82 -12.28 -8.85
C GLU A 157 14.81 -12.31 -10.00
N SER A 158 13.50 -12.33 -9.68
CA SER A 158 12.42 -12.48 -10.64
C SER A 158 11.62 -11.19 -10.82
N VAL A 159 11.05 -11.01 -12.02
CA VAL A 159 10.20 -9.84 -12.34
C VAL A 159 9.00 -9.71 -11.40
N PRO A 160 8.26 -10.79 -11.04
CA PRO A 160 7.19 -10.70 -10.05
C PRO A 160 7.69 -10.26 -8.67
N ALA A 161 8.83 -10.77 -8.19
CA ALA A 161 9.38 -10.35 -6.91
C ALA A 161 9.80 -8.87 -6.92
N PHE A 162 10.39 -8.39 -8.03
CA PHE A 162 10.67 -6.97 -8.22
C PHE A 162 9.40 -6.11 -8.23
N ALA A 163 8.33 -6.56 -8.90
CA ALA A 163 7.06 -5.85 -8.88
C ALA A 163 6.49 -5.73 -7.45
N GLY A 164 6.57 -6.80 -6.65
CA GLY A 164 6.18 -6.78 -5.25
C GLY A 164 6.98 -5.78 -4.43
N PHE A 165 8.31 -5.74 -4.61
CA PHE A 165 9.20 -4.77 -3.95
C PHE A 165 8.87 -3.32 -4.35
N LEU A 166 8.77 -3.05 -5.66
CA LEU A 166 8.43 -1.71 -6.13
C LEU A 166 7.05 -1.27 -5.62
N GLY A 167 6.08 -2.20 -5.59
CA GLY A 167 4.77 -1.97 -5.00
C GLY A 167 4.84 -1.61 -3.52
N ALA A 168 5.66 -2.32 -2.74
CA ALA A 168 5.86 -2.04 -1.32
C ALA A 168 6.49 -0.65 -1.08
N ILE A 169 7.46 -0.26 -1.90
CA ILE A 169 8.08 1.08 -1.85
C ILE A 169 7.07 2.17 -2.19
N LEU A 170 6.27 1.99 -3.25
CA LEU A 170 5.23 2.98 -3.61
C LEU A 170 4.15 3.10 -2.52
N PHE A 171 3.84 1.99 -1.85
CA PHE A 171 2.91 2.01 -0.72
C PHE A 171 3.47 2.81 0.45
N LEU A 172 4.74 2.57 0.81
CA LEU A 172 5.45 3.34 1.83
C LEU A 172 5.41 4.85 1.53
N PHE A 173 5.68 5.24 0.27
CA PHE A 173 5.59 6.65 -0.13
C PHE A 173 4.15 7.19 -0.06
N SER A 174 3.15 6.43 -0.49
CA SER A 174 1.75 6.82 -0.41
C SER A 174 1.33 7.14 1.02
N ASP A 175 1.66 6.26 1.95
CA ASP A 175 1.26 6.39 3.36
C ASP A 175 2.02 7.51 4.06
N THR A 176 3.30 7.69 3.73
CA THR A 176 4.08 8.84 4.21
C THR A 176 3.48 10.17 3.73
N LEU A 177 3.11 10.27 2.45
CA LEU A 177 2.42 11.45 1.91
C LEU A 177 1.07 11.68 2.59
N HIS A 178 0.34 10.59 2.86
CA HIS A 178 -0.93 10.66 3.58
C HIS A 178 -0.74 11.18 5.00
N ALA A 179 0.26 10.68 5.73
CA ALA A 179 0.60 11.15 7.08
C ALA A 179 1.04 12.62 7.08
N ILE A 180 1.89 13.04 6.15
CA ILE A 180 2.29 14.45 6.01
C ILE A 180 1.07 15.33 5.74
N ARG A 181 0.18 14.92 4.84
CA ARG A 181 -1.05 15.68 4.52
C ARG A 181 -2.00 15.78 5.71
N GLU A 182 -2.12 14.73 6.49
CA GLU A 182 -3.07 14.66 7.62
C GLU A 182 -2.55 15.42 8.84
N PHE A 183 -1.25 15.30 9.16
CA PHE A 183 -0.70 15.79 10.42
C PHE A 183 0.16 17.06 10.29
N VAL A 184 0.85 17.27 9.15
CA VAL A 184 1.79 18.39 8.99
C VAL A 184 1.17 19.53 8.20
N ARG A 185 0.86 19.30 6.93
CA ARG A 185 0.26 20.33 6.05
C ARG A 185 -0.48 19.75 4.86
N LYS A 186 -1.58 20.40 4.49
CA LYS A 186 -2.29 20.13 3.24
C LYS A 186 -1.63 20.86 2.08
N PHE A 187 -1.45 20.19 0.93
CA PHE A 187 -0.96 20.79 -0.31
C PHE A 187 -1.77 20.30 -1.50
N ARG A 188 -1.87 21.13 -2.56
CA ARG A 188 -2.85 20.93 -3.64
C ARG A 188 -2.76 19.58 -4.36
N ILE A 189 -1.53 19.10 -4.63
CA ILE A 189 -1.31 17.86 -5.39
C ILE A 189 -1.24 16.61 -4.48
N ALA A 190 -1.35 16.77 -3.15
CA ALA A 190 -1.18 15.67 -2.20
C ALA A 190 -2.07 14.46 -2.53
N GLN A 191 -3.36 14.72 -2.77
CA GLN A 191 -4.31 13.65 -3.01
C GLN A 191 -4.03 12.89 -4.31
N ALA A 192 -3.62 13.58 -5.38
CA ALA A 192 -3.25 12.92 -6.62
C ALA A 192 -2.01 12.03 -6.43
N LEU A 193 -1.00 12.52 -5.72
CA LEU A 193 0.21 11.74 -5.43
C LEU A 193 -0.12 10.53 -4.55
N ILE A 194 -0.91 10.70 -3.48
CA ILE A 194 -1.32 9.61 -2.60
C ILE A 194 -2.08 8.53 -3.38
N LEU A 195 -3.12 8.92 -4.14
CA LEU A 195 -3.94 7.95 -4.86
C LEU A 195 -3.19 7.28 -6.01
N SER A 196 -2.36 8.01 -6.76
CA SER A 196 -1.60 7.41 -7.85
C SER A 196 -0.54 6.43 -7.33
N THR A 197 0.22 6.78 -6.29
CA THR A 197 1.21 5.87 -5.70
C THR A 197 0.53 4.67 -5.03
N TYR A 198 -0.61 4.87 -4.36
CA TYR A 198 -1.41 3.82 -3.75
C TYR A 198 -1.93 2.79 -4.77
N PHE A 199 -2.63 3.25 -5.83
CA PHE A 199 -3.16 2.33 -6.83
C PHE A 199 -2.06 1.62 -7.62
N CYS A 200 -0.96 2.32 -7.95
CA CYS A 200 0.21 1.69 -8.55
C CYS A 200 0.83 0.64 -7.62
N ALA A 201 0.97 0.93 -6.33
CA ALA A 201 1.47 0.00 -5.33
C ALA A 201 0.65 -1.29 -5.27
N GLN A 202 -0.66 -1.15 -5.10
CA GLN A 202 -1.58 -2.28 -5.02
C GLN A 202 -1.61 -3.11 -6.32
N TRP A 203 -1.58 -2.44 -7.48
CA TRP A 203 -1.52 -3.09 -8.78
C TRP A 203 -0.23 -3.90 -8.96
N LEU A 204 0.93 -3.35 -8.58
CA LEU A 204 2.23 -4.05 -8.65
C LEU A 204 2.29 -5.23 -7.67
N ILE A 205 1.75 -5.07 -6.45
CA ILE A 205 1.64 -6.18 -5.49
C ILE A 205 0.72 -7.29 -6.06
N ALA A 206 -0.38 -6.95 -6.71
CA ALA A 206 -1.25 -7.93 -7.37
C ALA A 206 -0.58 -8.61 -8.58
N LEU A 207 0.32 -7.91 -9.30
CA LEU A 207 1.10 -8.50 -10.40
C LEU A 207 2.21 -9.42 -9.90
N SER A 208 2.62 -9.32 -8.65
CA SER A 208 3.66 -10.17 -8.06
C SER A 208 3.18 -11.59 -7.73
N VAL A 209 1.87 -11.83 -7.84
CA VAL A 209 1.21 -13.14 -7.75
C VAL A 209 1.31 -13.84 -9.10
#